data_f5370add625cd6a2c488d3782ed4f571
#
_entry.id   f5370add625cd6a2c488d3782ed4f571
#
_cell.length_a   1.000
_cell.length_b   1.000
_cell.length_c   1.000
_cell.angle_alpha   90.00
_cell.angle_beta   90.00
_cell.angle_gamma   90.00
#
_symmetry.space_group_name_H-M   'P 1'
#
loop_
_entity.id
_entity.type
_entity.pdbx_description
1 polymer ?
#
loop_
_entity_poly.entity_id
_entity_poly.type
_entity_poly.pdbx_seq_one_letter_code
_entity_poly.pdbx_strand_id
1 'polypeptide(L)'
;MTLGRLPAGLPARIDRQCKIKGTRADEAEDAPMCQATLRTGRLRLVPLSEEHLEYEVELDADPEVMRYLGDGRARSREDVERRHQHRLAAAKRVVGLGFWVGFVDGQFVGWWILEPPERANQGPIDGQAELGYRLLRRYWRKGLASEGARELVRHGFEDLGLTRIFAETMTVNAASRATMTAVGLQHVRTFHTHWDEPISGSELGEVEYAISREQWLAR
;
A
#
# COMPACT_ATOMS: atom_id res chain seq x y z
N MET A 1 -29.70 12.83 -39.38
CA MET A 1 -29.36 11.50 -38.86
C MET A 1 -27.88 11.27 -39.11
N THR A 2 -27.03 11.51 -38.15
CA THR A 2 -25.59 11.29 -38.30
C THR A 2 -25.11 10.65 -36.97
N LEU A 3 -24.79 9.37 -37.06
CA LEU A 3 -24.27 8.57 -35.95
C LEU A 3 -22.83 8.96 -35.68
N GLY A 4 -22.58 9.53 -34.53
CA GLY A 4 -21.23 9.83 -34.01
C GLY A 4 -20.52 8.56 -33.56
N ARG A 5 -19.31 8.32 -34.09
CA ARG A 5 -18.40 7.26 -33.70
C ARG A 5 -17.81 7.56 -32.28
N LEU A 6 -17.87 6.57 -31.42
CA LEU A 6 -17.12 6.50 -30.18
C LEU A 6 -15.64 6.17 -30.46
N PRO A 7 -14.68 6.78 -29.78
CA PRO A 7 -13.27 6.37 -29.89
C PRO A 7 -13.01 5.10 -29.07
N ALA A 8 -12.47 4.10 -29.73
CA ALA A 8 -11.94 2.89 -29.12
C ALA A 8 -10.58 3.19 -28.48
N GLY A 9 -10.55 3.27 -27.14
CA GLY A 9 -9.32 3.20 -26.35
C GLY A 9 -9.21 1.83 -25.74
N LEU A 10 -8.28 1.00 -26.24
CA LEU A 10 -7.96 -0.28 -25.63
C LEU A 10 -7.25 -0.05 -24.27
N PRO A 11 -7.62 -0.77 -23.21
CA PRO A 11 -6.84 -0.77 -21.96
C PRO A 11 -5.53 -1.51 -22.14
N ALA A 12 -4.48 -0.98 -21.52
CA ALA A 12 -3.14 -1.55 -21.48
C ALA A 12 -3.17 -2.99 -20.96
N ARG A 13 -2.35 -3.84 -21.56
CA ARG A 13 -2.21 -5.26 -21.23
C ARG A 13 -1.81 -5.46 -19.76
N ILE A 14 -2.69 -6.07 -18.99
CA ILE A 14 -2.35 -6.71 -17.71
C ILE A 14 -1.47 -7.91 -18.06
N ASP A 15 -0.24 -7.92 -17.59
CA ASP A 15 0.66 -9.06 -17.76
C ASP A 15 0.19 -10.21 -16.84
N ARG A 16 -0.62 -11.09 -17.41
CA ARG A 16 -1.19 -12.26 -16.72
C ARG A 16 -0.12 -13.34 -16.58
N GLN A 17 0.78 -13.19 -15.64
CA GLN A 17 1.71 -14.27 -15.27
C GLN A 17 1.41 -14.83 -13.87
N CYS A 18 0.20 -15.32 -13.65
CA CYS A 18 -0.05 -16.33 -12.64
C CYS A 18 -0.21 -17.67 -13.38
N LYS A 19 0.88 -18.33 -13.75
CA LYS A 19 0.84 -19.69 -14.30
C LYS A 19 0.73 -20.69 -13.16
N ILE A 20 -0.50 -21.12 -12.87
CA ILE A 20 -0.73 -22.37 -12.16
C ILE A 20 -0.37 -23.48 -13.14
N LYS A 21 0.69 -24.25 -12.84
CA LYS A 21 1.04 -25.44 -13.62
C LYS A 21 -0.08 -26.48 -13.44
N GLY A 22 -0.85 -26.76 -14.51
CA GLY A 22 -1.58 -28.02 -14.64
C GLY A 22 -3.10 -27.99 -14.66
N THR A 23 -3.79 -26.87 -14.95
CA THR A 23 -5.26 -26.87 -15.14
C THR A 23 -5.67 -26.71 -16.59
N ARG A 24 -6.73 -27.42 -17.00
CA ARG A 24 -7.34 -27.37 -18.36
C ARG A 24 -7.99 -26.00 -18.60
N ALA A 25 -8.12 -25.62 -19.88
CA ALA A 25 -8.60 -24.33 -20.35
C ALA A 25 -10.02 -23.92 -19.89
N ASP A 26 -10.82 -24.86 -19.40
CA ASP A 26 -12.24 -24.65 -19.03
C ASP A 26 -12.41 -24.25 -17.54
N GLU A 27 -11.34 -24.20 -16.73
CA GLU A 27 -11.39 -23.83 -15.29
C GLU A 27 -10.88 -22.39 -15.03
N ALA A 28 -10.76 -21.57 -16.07
CA ALA A 28 -10.13 -20.25 -15.98
C ALA A 28 -11.08 -19.13 -15.49
N GLU A 29 -12.37 -19.38 -15.27
CA GLU A 29 -13.34 -18.35 -14.85
C GLU A 29 -13.43 -18.14 -13.33
N ASP A 30 -12.86 -19.04 -12.51
CA ASP A 30 -12.95 -18.99 -11.04
C ASP A 30 -11.58 -18.95 -10.32
N ALA A 31 -10.48 -18.64 -11.03
CA ALA A 31 -9.21 -18.47 -10.36
C ALA A 31 -9.24 -17.16 -9.53
N PRO A 32 -8.99 -17.20 -8.20
CA PRO A 32 -8.93 -15.99 -7.39
C PRO A 32 -7.93 -15.04 -8.02
N MET A 33 -8.35 -13.79 -8.31
CA MET A 33 -7.49 -12.78 -8.93
C MET A 33 -6.28 -12.53 -8.00
N CYS A 34 -5.13 -13.04 -8.39
CA CYS A 34 -3.88 -12.81 -7.69
C CYS A 34 -3.56 -11.32 -7.66
N GLN A 35 -3.01 -10.87 -6.53
CA GLN A 35 -2.42 -9.54 -6.42
C GLN A 35 -1.36 -9.33 -7.53
N ALA A 36 -1.47 -8.22 -8.26
CA ALA A 36 -0.63 -7.97 -9.43
C ALA A 36 0.78 -7.51 -9.04
N THR A 37 1.80 -7.88 -9.83
CA THR A 37 3.10 -7.22 -9.79
C THR A 37 2.99 -5.86 -10.48
N LEU A 38 3.38 -4.79 -9.77
CA LEU A 38 3.34 -3.42 -10.28
C LEU A 38 4.75 -2.94 -10.64
N ARG A 39 4.84 -2.02 -11.60
CA ARG A 39 6.12 -1.48 -12.07
C ARG A 39 6.02 0.03 -12.24
N THR A 40 7.07 0.72 -11.82
CA THR A 40 7.26 2.15 -12.08
C THR A 40 8.54 2.38 -12.90
N GLY A 41 8.99 3.61 -13.03
CA GLY A 41 10.26 3.90 -13.68
C GLY A 41 11.48 3.28 -12.99
N ARG A 42 11.43 3.11 -11.65
CA ARG A 42 12.55 2.59 -10.86
C ARG A 42 12.20 1.38 -10.01
N LEU A 43 10.92 1.20 -9.66
CA LEU A 43 10.47 0.18 -8.72
C LEU A 43 9.83 -1.00 -9.42
N ARG A 44 10.12 -2.18 -8.91
CA ARG A 44 9.33 -3.40 -9.12
C ARG A 44 8.69 -3.77 -7.77
N LEU A 45 7.37 -3.69 -7.71
CA LEU A 45 6.56 -4.02 -6.54
C LEU A 45 5.95 -5.39 -6.75
N VAL A 46 6.36 -6.37 -5.98
CA VAL A 46 5.86 -7.75 -6.05
C VAL A 46 4.97 -8.05 -4.85
N PRO A 47 3.91 -8.84 -5.00
CA PRO A 47 3.12 -9.29 -3.87
C PRO A 47 3.97 -9.92 -2.77
N LEU A 48 3.64 -9.65 -1.51
CA LEU A 48 4.29 -10.27 -0.36
C LEU A 48 4.12 -11.79 -0.42
N SER A 49 5.18 -12.52 -0.16
CA SER A 49 5.21 -13.99 -0.08
C SER A 49 6.08 -14.46 1.07
N GLU A 50 6.02 -15.74 1.40
CA GLU A 50 6.81 -16.38 2.48
C GLU A 50 8.32 -16.10 2.37
N GLU A 51 8.85 -16.02 1.17
CA GLU A 51 10.27 -15.78 0.90
C GLU A 51 10.75 -14.37 1.26
N HIS A 52 9.84 -13.44 1.57
CA HIS A 52 10.16 -12.04 1.86
C HIS A 52 10.37 -11.75 3.37
N LEU A 53 10.25 -12.74 4.24
CA LEU A 53 10.37 -12.56 5.69
C LEU A 53 11.65 -11.84 6.10
N GLU A 54 12.80 -12.22 5.53
CA GLU A 54 14.10 -11.63 5.91
C GLU A 54 14.18 -10.13 5.58
N TYR A 55 13.50 -9.68 4.53
CA TYR A 55 13.40 -8.26 4.19
C TYR A 55 12.58 -7.48 5.22
N GLU A 56 11.51 -8.07 5.75
CA GLU A 56 10.73 -7.45 6.80
C GLU A 56 11.49 -7.41 8.12
N VAL A 57 12.27 -8.46 8.42
CA VAL A 57 13.16 -8.48 9.61
C VAL A 57 14.20 -7.36 9.53
N GLU A 58 14.89 -7.22 8.38
CA GLU A 58 15.85 -6.13 8.16
C GLU A 58 15.19 -4.76 8.35
N LEU A 59 14.00 -4.57 7.80
CA LEU A 59 13.31 -3.28 7.79
C LEU A 59 12.84 -2.88 9.20
N ASP A 60 12.23 -3.81 9.93
CA ASP A 60 11.61 -3.55 11.23
C ASP A 60 12.62 -3.60 12.39
N ALA A 61 13.87 -4.05 12.13
CA ALA A 61 14.99 -3.98 13.08
C ALA A 61 15.59 -2.57 13.23
N ASP A 62 15.32 -1.63 12.32
CA ASP A 62 15.83 -0.26 12.41
C ASP A 62 14.87 0.59 13.29
N PRO A 63 15.31 1.08 14.47
CA PRO A 63 14.46 1.88 15.35
C PRO A 63 14.02 3.20 14.71
N GLU A 64 14.80 3.79 13.79
CA GLU A 64 14.38 5.00 13.09
C GLU A 64 13.22 4.72 12.11
N VAL A 65 13.20 3.54 11.52
CA VAL A 65 12.08 3.10 10.67
C VAL A 65 10.82 2.89 11.51
N MET A 66 10.97 2.36 12.71
CA MET A 66 9.88 2.05 13.63
C MET A 66 9.44 3.24 14.50
N ARG A 67 10.17 4.35 14.50
CA ARG A 67 10.01 5.49 15.40
C ARG A 67 8.57 5.99 15.59
N TYR A 68 7.75 5.93 14.55
CA TYR A 68 6.36 6.41 14.55
C TYR A 68 5.33 5.30 14.43
N LEU A 69 5.70 4.06 14.77
CA LEU A 69 4.89 2.86 14.57
C LEU A 69 4.82 2.02 15.84
N GLY A 70 3.60 1.64 16.24
CA GLY A 70 3.39 0.85 17.45
C GLY A 70 3.98 1.53 18.67
N ASP A 71 4.84 0.85 19.41
CA ASP A 71 5.55 1.36 20.60
C ASP A 71 6.84 2.15 20.28
N GLY A 72 7.11 2.44 19.02
CA GLY A 72 8.29 3.19 18.54
C GLY A 72 9.61 2.41 18.59
N ARG A 73 9.58 1.11 18.90
CA ARG A 73 10.78 0.28 19.07
C ARG A 73 11.01 -0.64 17.87
N ALA A 74 12.27 -0.97 17.65
CA ALA A 74 12.65 -2.03 16.73
C ALA A 74 11.95 -3.34 17.12
N ARG A 75 11.55 -4.13 16.12
CA ARG A 75 10.87 -5.41 16.33
C ARG A 75 11.87 -6.55 16.46
N SER A 76 11.55 -7.49 17.34
CA SER A 76 12.22 -8.78 17.35
C SER A 76 11.87 -9.61 16.12
N ARG A 77 12.75 -10.55 15.76
CA ARG A 77 12.46 -11.50 14.66
C ARG A 77 11.12 -12.21 14.87
N GLU A 78 10.88 -12.71 16.07
CA GLU A 78 9.64 -13.41 16.42
C GLU A 78 8.39 -12.55 16.21
N ASP A 79 8.45 -11.26 16.59
CA ASP A 79 7.36 -10.30 16.32
C ASP A 79 7.13 -10.10 14.84
N VAL A 80 8.21 -10.01 14.04
CA VAL A 80 8.11 -9.86 12.59
C VAL A 80 7.51 -11.11 11.95
N GLU A 81 7.94 -12.31 12.34
CA GLU A 81 7.40 -13.59 11.85
C GLU A 81 5.88 -13.69 12.08
N ARG A 82 5.43 -13.36 13.28
CA ARG A 82 4.00 -13.34 13.62
C ARG A 82 3.22 -12.35 12.75
N ARG A 83 3.75 -11.13 12.54
CA ARG A 83 3.16 -10.10 11.69
C ARG A 83 3.18 -10.47 10.21
N HIS A 84 4.23 -11.12 9.75
CA HIS A 84 4.36 -11.62 8.38
C HIS A 84 3.22 -12.58 8.04
N GLN A 85 2.96 -13.57 8.90
CA GLN A 85 1.85 -14.50 8.72
C GLN A 85 0.48 -13.79 8.69
N HIS A 86 0.30 -12.79 9.53
CA HIS A 86 -0.92 -11.97 9.53
C HIS A 86 -1.07 -11.19 8.21
N ARG A 87 0.00 -10.58 7.69
CA ARG A 87 0.01 -9.84 6.42
C ARG A 87 -0.30 -10.76 5.22
N LEU A 88 0.27 -11.96 5.20
CA LEU A 88 -0.04 -12.97 4.18
C LEU A 88 -1.51 -13.40 4.21
N ALA A 89 -2.07 -13.57 5.40
CA ALA A 89 -3.49 -13.88 5.55
C ALA A 89 -4.39 -12.70 5.15
N ALA A 90 -4.03 -11.47 5.50
CA ALA A 90 -4.77 -10.27 5.15
C ALA A 90 -4.89 -10.07 3.63
N ALA A 91 -3.81 -10.32 2.87
CA ALA A 91 -3.79 -10.24 1.41
C ALA A 91 -4.76 -11.20 0.69
N LYS A 92 -5.26 -12.21 1.42
CA LYS A 92 -6.25 -13.16 0.89
C LYS A 92 -7.71 -12.74 1.12
N ARG A 93 -7.96 -11.71 1.94
CA ARG A 93 -9.32 -11.30 2.33
C ARG A 93 -10.03 -10.49 1.26
N VAL A 94 -9.30 -9.64 0.56
CA VAL A 94 -9.86 -8.77 -0.49
C VAL A 94 -8.98 -8.89 -1.73
N VAL A 95 -9.61 -9.28 -2.82
CA VAL A 95 -8.93 -9.47 -4.11
C VAL A 95 -8.23 -8.19 -4.56
N GLY A 96 -6.94 -8.31 -4.88
CA GLY A 96 -6.13 -7.20 -5.39
C GLY A 96 -5.56 -6.27 -4.34
N LEU A 97 -6.00 -6.32 -3.08
CA LEU A 97 -5.43 -5.58 -1.96
C LEU A 97 -4.35 -6.41 -1.24
N GLY A 98 -3.51 -5.75 -0.45
CA GLY A 98 -2.50 -6.39 0.37
C GLY A 98 -1.16 -5.65 0.37
N PHE A 99 -0.08 -6.40 0.54
CA PHE A 99 1.29 -5.90 0.70
C PHE A 99 2.12 -6.15 -0.56
N TRP A 100 2.92 -5.17 -0.95
CA TRP A 100 3.93 -5.27 -2.02
C TRP A 100 5.32 -5.01 -1.47
N VAL A 101 6.24 -5.91 -1.77
CA VAL A 101 7.67 -5.73 -1.51
C VAL A 101 8.30 -5.04 -2.72
N GLY A 102 9.05 -3.97 -2.47
CA GLY A 102 9.63 -3.14 -3.52
C GLY A 102 11.13 -3.36 -3.72
N PHE A 103 11.53 -3.40 -4.99
CA PHE A 103 12.91 -3.58 -5.41
C PHE A 103 13.32 -2.49 -6.41
N VAL A 104 14.57 -2.02 -6.28
CA VAL A 104 15.29 -1.19 -7.25
C VAL A 104 16.54 -1.96 -7.65
N ASP A 105 16.73 -2.23 -8.94
CA ASP A 105 17.88 -3.00 -9.46
C ASP A 105 18.11 -4.33 -8.72
N GLY A 106 17.03 -5.01 -8.36
CA GLY A 106 17.05 -6.25 -7.62
C GLY A 106 17.32 -6.14 -6.12
N GLN A 107 17.56 -4.94 -5.61
CA GLN A 107 17.80 -4.68 -4.18
C GLN A 107 16.50 -4.32 -3.48
N PHE A 108 16.23 -4.94 -2.34
CA PHE A 108 15.10 -4.61 -1.49
C PHE A 108 15.18 -3.18 -0.97
N VAL A 109 14.07 -2.44 -1.06
CA VAL A 109 14.00 -1.05 -0.62
C VAL A 109 12.97 -0.80 0.47
N GLY A 110 11.96 -1.63 0.58
CA GLY A 110 10.86 -1.47 1.51
C GLY A 110 9.59 -2.14 1.02
N TRP A 111 8.47 -1.83 1.65
CA TRP A 111 7.16 -2.33 1.24
C TRP A 111 6.11 -1.22 1.19
N TRP A 112 5.06 -1.48 0.42
CA TRP A 112 3.86 -0.65 0.28
C TRP A 112 2.62 -1.50 0.51
N ILE A 113 1.55 -0.87 0.95
CA ILE A 113 0.27 -1.53 1.18
C ILE A 113 -0.89 -0.75 0.59
N LEU A 114 -1.89 -1.49 0.16
CA LEU A 114 -3.29 -1.09 0.07
C LEU A 114 -4.08 -2.14 0.83
N GLU A 115 -4.69 -1.76 1.95
CA GLU A 115 -5.51 -2.68 2.76
C GLU A 115 -6.89 -2.09 3.00
N PRO A 116 -7.92 -2.94 3.19
CA PRO A 116 -9.23 -2.43 3.60
C PRO A 116 -9.14 -1.76 4.97
N PRO A 117 -10.02 -0.81 5.29
CA PRO A 117 -10.13 -0.25 6.63
C PRO A 117 -10.26 -1.35 7.69
N GLU A 118 -9.42 -1.28 8.73
CA GLU A 118 -9.47 -2.25 9.84
C GLU A 118 -10.11 -1.66 11.10
N ARG A 119 -10.05 -0.33 11.25
CA ARG A 119 -10.55 0.38 12.44
C ARG A 119 -11.92 1.00 12.16
N ALA A 120 -12.82 0.93 13.13
CA ALA A 120 -14.20 1.46 12.99
C ALA A 120 -14.24 2.96 12.63
N ASN A 121 -13.23 3.73 13.00
CA ASN A 121 -13.14 5.17 12.71
C ASN A 121 -12.64 5.50 11.30
N GLN A 122 -12.24 4.51 10.51
CA GLN A 122 -11.72 4.65 9.13
C GLN A 122 -12.83 4.65 8.06
N GLY A 123 -14.06 4.37 8.46
CA GLY A 123 -15.22 4.33 7.56
C GLY A 123 -15.55 2.94 7.01
N PRO A 124 -16.39 2.86 5.96
CA PRO A 124 -16.82 1.57 5.41
C PRO A 124 -15.68 0.82 4.72
N ILE A 125 -15.77 -0.51 4.70
CA ILE A 125 -14.76 -1.37 4.05
C ILE A 125 -14.86 -1.26 2.53
N ASP A 126 -16.09 -1.16 2.01
CA ASP A 126 -16.32 -1.22 0.57
C ASP A 126 -15.82 0.04 -0.16
N GLY A 127 -15.11 -0.19 -1.24
CA GLY A 127 -14.68 0.85 -2.16
C GLY A 127 -13.55 1.75 -1.69
N GLN A 128 -12.92 1.44 -0.53
CA GLN A 128 -11.77 2.22 -0.06
C GLN A 128 -10.64 1.37 0.49
N ALA A 129 -9.44 1.95 0.51
CA ALA A 129 -8.26 1.30 1.07
C ALA A 129 -7.34 2.28 1.78
N GLU A 130 -6.65 1.79 2.80
CA GLU A 130 -5.55 2.47 3.47
C GLU A 130 -4.26 2.26 2.68
N LEU A 131 -3.60 3.36 2.33
CA LEU A 131 -2.28 3.38 1.72
C LEU A 131 -1.21 3.50 2.81
N GLY A 132 -0.27 2.59 2.83
CA GLY A 132 0.90 2.68 3.69
C GLY A 132 2.20 2.37 2.96
N TYR A 133 3.31 2.74 3.56
CA TYR A 133 4.64 2.45 3.04
C TYR A 133 5.67 2.53 4.15
N ARG A 134 6.72 1.72 4.01
CA ARG A 134 7.88 1.70 4.90
C ARG A 134 9.12 1.33 4.10
N LEU A 135 10.17 2.14 4.21
CA LEU A 135 11.41 1.97 3.46
C LEU A 135 12.61 1.90 4.38
N LEU A 136 13.58 1.12 3.99
CA LEU A 136 14.91 1.11 4.61
C LEU A 136 15.52 2.52 4.57
N ARG A 137 16.13 2.94 5.66
CA ARG A 137 16.66 4.30 5.86
C ARG A 137 17.61 4.74 4.76
N ARG A 138 18.44 3.85 4.21
CA ARG A 138 19.36 4.13 3.10
C ARG A 138 18.66 4.53 1.79
N TYR A 139 17.34 4.32 1.68
CA TYR A 139 16.52 4.69 0.52
C TYR A 139 15.61 5.90 0.78
N TRP A 140 15.65 6.49 1.96
CA TRP A 140 14.88 7.70 2.25
C TRP A 140 15.34 8.89 1.41
N ARG A 141 14.44 9.87 1.22
CA ARG A 141 14.67 11.13 0.49
C ARG A 141 15.11 10.97 -0.97
N LYS A 142 14.91 9.79 -1.55
CA LYS A 142 15.14 9.49 -2.97
C LYS A 142 13.87 9.50 -3.82
N GLY A 143 12.72 9.87 -3.22
CA GLY A 143 11.41 9.91 -3.89
C GLY A 143 10.75 8.55 -4.10
N LEU A 144 11.35 7.44 -3.65
CA LEU A 144 10.85 6.08 -3.88
C LEU A 144 9.53 5.82 -3.15
N ALA A 145 9.35 6.33 -1.93
CA ALA A 145 8.09 6.21 -1.20
C ALA A 145 6.92 6.79 -2.01
N SER A 146 7.09 8.03 -2.50
CA SER A 146 6.07 8.71 -3.32
C SER A 146 5.87 8.04 -4.68
N GLU A 147 6.92 7.46 -5.29
CA GLU A 147 6.83 6.76 -6.57
C GLU A 147 5.99 5.50 -6.46
N GLY A 148 6.29 4.64 -5.49
CA GLY A 148 5.50 3.43 -5.25
C GLY A 148 4.08 3.74 -4.79
N ALA A 149 3.91 4.75 -3.93
CA ALA A 149 2.58 5.16 -3.46
C ALA A 149 1.70 5.70 -4.61
N ARG A 150 2.26 6.47 -5.58
CA ARG A 150 1.50 6.89 -6.77
C ARG A 150 1.03 5.71 -7.61
N GLU A 151 1.87 4.71 -7.77
CA GLU A 151 1.51 3.50 -8.51
C GLU A 151 0.41 2.72 -7.80
N LEU A 152 0.46 2.61 -6.47
CA LEU A 152 -0.62 1.99 -5.71
C LEU A 152 -1.94 2.78 -5.81
N VAL A 153 -1.88 4.12 -5.79
CA VAL A 153 -3.07 4.97 -5.99
C VAL A 153 -3.66 4.76 -7.39
N ARG A 154 -2.81 4.74 -8.43
CA ARG A 154 -3.25 4.41 -9.79
C ARG A 154 -3.92 3.03 -9.83
N HIS A 155 -3.23 2.01 -9.33
CA HIS A 155 -3.74 0.64 -9.29
C HIS A 155 -5.08 0.55 -8.56
N GLY A 156 -5.19 1.19 -7.40
CA GLY A 156 -6.44 1.21 -6.63
C GLY A 156 -7.61 1.82 -7.41
N PHE A 157 -7.41 2.93 -8.11
CA PHE A 157 -8.49 3.60 -8.83
C PHE A 157 -8.77 3.02 -10.22
N GLU A 158 -7.74 2.65 -10.98
CA GLU A 158 -7.89 2.16 -12.35
C GLU A 158 -8.18 0.66 -12.42
N ASP A 159 -7.40 -0.13 -11.68
CA ASP A 159 -7.43 -1.58 -11.82
C ASP A 159 -8.43 -2.23 -10.83
N LEU A 160 -8.57 -1.68 -9.61
CA LEU A 160 -9.44 -2.22 -8.57
C LEU A 160 -10.77 -1.46 -8.41
N GLY A 161 -10.93 -0.31 -9.05
CA GLY A 161 -12.17 0.47 -9.01
C GLY A 161 -12.49 1.10 -7.66
N LEU A 162 -11.51 1.30 -6.79
CA LEU A 162 -11.70 1.98 -5.51
C LEU A 162 -12.27 3.39 -5.74
N THR A 163 -13.03 3.88 -4.77
CA THR A 163 -13.62 5.23 -4.77
C THR A 163 -12.83 6.19 -3.90
N ARG A 164 -12.10 5.67 -2.90
CA ARG A 164 -11.31 6.46 -1.96
C ARG A 164 -10.05 5.71 -1.54
N ILE A 165 -8.94 6.45 -1.45
CA ILE A 165 -7.70 5.99 -0.83
C ILE A 165 -7.33 6.97 0.26
N PHE A 166 -7.03 6.48 1.45
CA PHE A 166 -6.62 7.28 2.59
C PHE A 166 -5.32 6.75 3.18
N ALA A 167 -4.66 7.53 4.00
CA ALA A 167 -3.46 7.16 4.75
C ALA A 167 -3.44 7.90 6.08
N GLU A 168 -2.96 7.25 7.11
CA GLU A 168 -2.87 7.82 8.45
C GLU A 168 -1.42 7.80 8.95
N THR A 169 -1.07 8.77 9.77
CA THR A 169 0.24 8.84 10.43
C THR A 169 0.18 9.77 11.63
N MET A 170 1.14 9.66 12.53
CA MET A 170 1.32 10.63 13.61
C MET A 170 1.50 12.04 13.05
N THR A 171 0.91 13.04 13.69
CA THR A 171 1.00 14.46 13.32
C THR A 171 2.46 14.93 13.20
N VAL A 172 3.35 14.42 14.05
CA VAL A 172 4.78 14.74 14.06
C VAL A 172 5.59 14.09 12.94
N ASN A 173 5.04 13.12 12.22
CA ASN A 173 5.72 12.46 11.11
C ASN A 173 5.68 13.30 9.83
N ALA A 174 6.46 14.38 9.81
CA ALA A 174 6.51 15.32 8.68
C ALA A 174 6.90 14.65 7.35
N ALA A 175 7.73 13.60 7.39
CA ALA A 175 8.18 12.90 6.19
C ALA A 175 7.03 12.12 5.53
N SER A 176 6.22 11.40 6.30
CA SER A 176 5.04 10.71 5.79
C SER A 176 4.00 11.70 5.26
N ARG A 177 3.71 12.76 5.99
CA ARG A 177 2.77 13.82 5.56
C ARG A 177 3.21 14.46 4.23
N ALA A 178 4.50 14.77 4.08
CA ALA A 178 5.04 15.29 2.82
C ALA A 178 4.88 14.29 1.66
N THR A 179 5.07 13.00 1.92
CA THR A 179 4.86 11.94 0.92
C THR A 179 3.39 11.84 0.53
N MET A 180 2.45 11.84 1.48
CA MET A 180 1.00 11.83 1.22
C MET A 180 0.59 13.01 0.34
N THR A 181 1.05 14.23 0.68
CA THR A 181 0.80 15.43 -0.13
C THR A 181 1.41 15.31 -1.54
N ALA A 182 2.64 14.80 -1.68
CA ALA A 182 3.30 14.63 -2.97
C ALA A 182 2.61 13.60 -3.87
N VAL A 183 1.89 12.65 -3.29
CA VAL A 183 1.05 11.66 -4.01
C VAL A 183 -0.31 12.26 -4.35
N GLY A 184 -0.68 13.35 -3.66
CA GLY A 184 -1.87 14.13 -3.91
C GLY A 184 -3.02 13.86 -2.98
N LEU A 185 -2.79 13.15 -1.89
CA LEU A 185 -3.75 13.08 -0.80
C LEU A 185 -3.85 14.44 -0.10
N GLN A 186 -5.03 14.81 0.35
CA GLN A 186 -5.32 16.05 1.06
C GLN A 186 -5.61 15.73 2.53
N HIS A 187 -5.21 16.62 3.43
CA HIS A 187 -5.53 16.51 4.85
C HIS A 187 -7.04 16.52 5.05
N VAL A 188 -7.55 15.55 5.79
CA VAL A 188 -8.97 15.38 6.10
C VAL A 188 -9.25 15.79 7.53
N ARG A 189 -8.51 15.23 8.49
CA ARG A 189 -8.73 15.48 9.93
C ARG A 189 -7.47 15.20 10.73
N THR A 190 -7.43 15.75 11.93
CA THR A 190 -6.53 15.35 13.01
C THR A 190 -7.38 14.69 14.09
N PHE A 191 -6.91 13.58 14.64
CA PHE A 191 -7.62 12.83 15.66
C PHE A 191 -6.65 12.23 16.68
N HIS A 192 -7.16 11.79 17.83
CA HIS A 192 -6.38 11.15 18.87
C HIS A 192 -6.80 9.70 19.02
N THR A 193 -5.83 8.81 18.99
CA THR A 193 -6.00 7.39 19.28
C THR A 193 -5.53 7.12 20.71
N HIS A 194 -6.17 6.19 21.38
CA HIS A 194 -5.64 5.72 22.66
C HIS A 194 -4.39 4.89 22.42
N TRP A 195 -3.33 5.20 23.15
CA TRP A 195 -2.07 4.47 23.12
C TRP A 195 -1.85 3.83 24.48
N ASP A 196 -1.73 2.50 24.53
CA ASP A 196 -1.40 1.78 25.77
C ASP A 196 0.00 2.18 26.26
N GLU A 197 0.97 2.32 25.32
CA GLU A 197 2.31 2.85 25.55
C GLU A 197 2.53 4.08 24.65
N PRO A 198 2.29 5.30 25.16
CA PRO A 198 2.47 6.52 24.36
C PRO A 198 3.92 6.72 23.95
N ILE A 199 4.13 7.01 22.66
CA ILE A 199 5.45 7.39 22.13
C ILE A 199 5.55 8.90 21.95
N SER A 200 6.77 9.43 21.87
CA SER A 200 7.02 10.87 21.76
C SER A 200 6.28 11.46 20.55
N GLY A 201 5.46 12.48 20.78
CA GLY A 201 4.62 13.15 19.80
C GLY A 201 3.23 12.57 19.64
N SER A 202 2.88 11.46 20.32
CA SER A 202 1.52 10.89 20.29
C SER A 202 0.48 11.82 20.92
N GLU A 203 0.90 12.70 21.81
CA GLU A 203 0.06 13.73 22.41
C GLU A 203 -0.47 14.75 21.37
N LEU A 204 0.17 14.89 20.22
CA LEU A 204 -0.28 15.72 19.11
C LEU A 204 -1.25 14.99 18.16
N GLY A 205 -1.55 13.73 18.45
CA GLY A 205 -2.48 12.92 17.71
C GLY A 205 -1.97 12.42 16.36
N GLU A 206 -2.91 11.90 15.57
CA GLU A 206 -2.70 11.39 14.23
C GLU A 206 -3.42 12.26 13.21
N VAL A 207 -2.98 12.21 11.97
CA VAL A 207 -3.61 12.89 10.83
C VAL A 207 -4.02 11.87 9.78
N GLU A 208 -5.19 12.10 9.20
CA GLU A 208 -5.69 11.38 8.05
C GLU A 208 -5.58 12.26 6.81
N TYR A 209 -5.05 11.70 5.75
CA TYR A 209 -5.01 12.26 4.41
C TYR A 209 -5.78 11.32 3.47
N ALA A 210 -6.52 11.87 2.52
CA ALA A 210 -7.28 11.06 1.56
C ALA A 210 -7.35 11.73 0.19
N ILE A 211 -7.72 10.91 -0.80
CA ILE A 211 -8.07 11.33 -2.15
C ILE A 211 -9.23 10.47 -2.65
N SER A 212 -10.23 11.11 -3.26
CA SER A 212 -11.28 10.40 -3.98
C SER A 212 -10.87 10.11 -5.43
N ARG A 213 -11.52 9.13 -6.04
CA ARG A 213 -11.34 8.84 -7.47
C ARG A 213 -11.67 10.05 -8.35
N GLU A 214 -12.69 10.82 -8.01
CA GLU A 214 -13.07 12.05 -8.73
C GLU A 214 -11.96 13.09 -8.66
N GLN A 215 -11.40 13.34 -7.48
CA GLN A 215 -10.27 14.25 -7.29
C GLN A 215 -9.03 13.78 -8.05
N TRP A 216 -8.81 12.47 -8.13
CA TRP A 216 -7.68 11.89 -8.85
C TRP A 216 -7.83 12.04 -10.37
N LEU A 217 -9.03 11.84 -10.92
CA LEU A 217 -9.33 12.01 -12.36
C LEU A 217 -9.32 13.48 -12.83
N ALA A 218 -9.49 14.43 -11.91
CA ALA A 218 -9.52 15.87 -12.21
C ALA A 218 -8.14 16.54 -12.28
N ARG A 219 -7.03 15.78 -12.21
CA ARG A 219 -5.64 16.29 -12.18
C ARG A 219 -5.00 16.45 -13.52
#